data_a3bc3e0ead1de46c180a1282f4540076
#
_entry.id   a3bc3e0ead1de46c180a1282f4540076
#
_cell.length_a   1.000
_cell.length_b   1.000
_cell.length_c   1.000
_cell.angle_alpha   90.00
_cell.angle_beta   90.00
_cell.angle_gamma   90.00
#
_symmetry.space_group_name_H-M   'P 1'
#
loop_
_entity.id
_entity.type
_entity.pdbx_description
1 polymer ?
#
loop_
_entity_poly.entity_id
_entity_poly.type
_entity_poly.pdbx_seq_one_letter_code
_entity_poly.pdbx_strand_id
1 'polypeptide(L)'
;YSFNSLFQPKFYHIRIKKYYFKNETLENIAKQLERNFDVNIIIKNDSLKQIPYHMAFVNNETLDDILSAMNLDGYLTIKRDGKIIEIY
;
A
#
# COMPACT_ATOMS: atom_id res chain seq x y z
N TYR A 1 8.37 31.40 2.82
CA TYR A 1 8.53 31.07 2.41
C TYR A 1 8.13 31.08 2.59
N SER A 2 7.85 31.58 2.61
CA SER A 2 7.82 31.49 2.13
C SER A 2 7.57 31.31 2.17
N PHE A 3 7.09 31.64 2.06
CA PHE A 3 7.24 31.32 1.45
C PHE A 3 6.90 31.16 1.58
N ASN A 4 6.47 31.63 1.60
CA ASN A 4 6.48 31.40 1.13
C ASN A 4 6.04 31.22 1.16
N SER A 5 5.59 31.50 1.26
CA SER A 5 5.48 31.33 0.81
C SER A 5 5.20 31.31 0.51
N LEU A 6 4.51 31.57 0.57
CA LEU A 6 4.52 31.49 -0.17
C LEU A 6 4.66 31.11 -0.78
N PHE A 7 4.49 32.00 -0.72
CA PHE A 7 4.73 31.11 -1.71
C PHE A 7 4.51 29.66 -1.37
N GLN A 8 3.50 29.19 -1.56
CA GLN A 8 3.35 27.82 -1.31
C GLN A 8 3.23 27.11 -2.62
N PRO A 9 4.29 26.64 -3.17
CA PRO A 9 4.23 25.95 -4.43
C PRO A 9 3.29 24.79 -4.37
N LYS A 10 2.66 24.53 -5.48
CA LYS A 10 1.68 23.47 -5.52
C LYS A 10 2.26 22.09 -5.28
N PHE A 11 3.53 21.90 -5.60
CA PHE A 11 4.11 20.59 -5.37
C PHE A 11 4.22 20.26 -3.88
N TYR A 12 3.99 21.20 -2.99
CA TYR A 12 3.85 20.89 -1.59
C TYR A 12 2.62 20.06 -1.30
N HIS A 13 1.70 20.03 -2.23
CA HIS A 13 0.51 19.21 -2.08
C HIS A 13 0.68 17.84 -2.71
N ILE A 14 1.80 17.62 -3.37
CA ILE A 14 2.09 16.32 -3.95
C ILE A 14 2.77 15.51 -2.86
N ARG A 15 2.10 14.46 -2.46
CA ARG A 15 2.64 13.59 -1.43
C ARG A 15 3.19 12.35 -2.08
N ILE A 16 4.46 12.12 -1.88
CA ILE A 16 5.08 10.88 -2.31
C ILE A 16 4.84 9.88 -1.20
N LYS A 17 4.07 8.86 -1.50
CA LYS A 17 3.78 7.82 -0.53
C LYS A 17 4.96 6.87 -0.46
N LYS A 18 5.49 6.73 0.74
CA LYS A 18 6.62 5.85 0.97
C LYS A 18 6.22 4.81 2.01
N TYR A 19 6.56 3.58 1.73
CA TYR A 19 6.24 2.46 2.62
C TYR A 19 7.50 1.68 2.90
N TYR A 20 7.75 1.46 4.17
CA TYR A 20 8.89 0.65 4.62
C TYR A 20 8.32 -0.50 5.44
N PHE A 21 8.27 -1.66 4.84
CA PHE A 21 7.79 -2.85 5.53
C PHE A 21 8.99 -3.70 5.92
N LYS A 22 9.23 -3.80 7.21
CA LYS A 22 10.32 -4.58 7.74
C LYS A 22 9.74 -5.67 8.62
N ASN A 23 9.70 -6.87 8.11
CA ASN A 23 9.09 -8.00 8.80
C ASN A 23 7.65 -7.68 9.21
N GLU A 24 6.92 -7.04 8.32
CA GLU A 24 5.55 -6.60 8.58
C GLU A 24 4.58 -7.65 8.07
N THR A 25 3.54 -7.93 8.85
CA THR A 25 2.55 -8.94 8.45
C THR A 25 1.63 -8.41 7.37
N LEU A 26 1.10 -9.33 6.57
CA LEU A 26 0.13 -8.97 5.52
C LEU A 26 -1.07 -8.23 6.11
N GLU A 27 -1.54 -8.65 7.27
CA GLU A 27 -2.67 -7.99 7.94
C GLU A 27 -2.36 -6.51 8.21
N ASN A 28 -1.20 -6.22 8.78
CA ASN A 28 -0.83 -4.84 9.09
C ASN A 28 -0.58 -4.02 7.83
N ILE A 29 0.03 -4.63 6.82
CA ILE A 29 0.23 -3.96 5.53
C ILE A 29 -1.11 -3.60 4.91
N ALA A 30 -2.07 -4.55 4.93
CA ALA A 30 -3.39 -4.31 4.38
C ALA A 30 -4.07 -3.12 5.06
N LYS A 31 -3.94 -3.01 6.38
CA LYS A 31 -4.53 -1.88 7.11
C LYS A 31 -3.92 -0.55 6.70
N GLN A 32 -2.62 -0.51 6.48
CA GLN A 32 -1.96 0.71 6.03
C GLN A 32 -2.41 1.08 4.62
N LEU A 33 -2.50 0.10 3.72
CA LEU A 33 -2.93 0.35 2.35
C LEU A 33 -4.38 0.79 2.31
N GLU A 34 -5.24 0.23 3.15
CA GLU A 34 -6.64 0.65 3.23
C GLU A 34 -6.76 2.14 3.53
N ARG A 35 -5.98 2.61 4.50
CA ARG A 35 -6.04 4.02 4.90
C ARG A 35 -5.47 4.95 3.84
N ASN A 36 -4.38 4.52 3.22
CA ASN A 36 -3.67 5.41 2.30
C ASN A 36 -4.27 5.46 0.91
N PHE A 37 -4.98 4.42 0.50
CA PHE A 37 -5.57 4.33 -0.82
C PHE A 37 -7.10 4.33 -0.81
N ASP A 38 -7.69 4.45 0.38
CA ASP A 38 -9.14 4.50 0.53
C ASP A 38 -9.83 3.29 -0.12
N VAL A 39 -9.38 2.11 0.27
CA VAL A 39 -9.91 0.84 -0.23
C VAL A 39 -10.21 -0.08 0.94
N ASN A 40 -10.96 -1.15 0.67
CA ASN A 40 -11.22 -2.22 1.62
C ASN A 40 -10.45 -3.46 1.19
N ILE A 41 -9.59 -3.94 2.04
CA ILE A 41 -8.83 -5.16 1.76
C ILE A 41 -9.29 -6.25 2.71
N ILE A 42 -9.83 -7.31 2.15
CA ILE A 42 -10.38 -8.41 2.91
C ILE A 42 -9.48 -9.63 2.69
N ILE A 43 -8.85 -10.09 3.76
CA ILE A 43 -8.04 -11.30 3.70
C ILE A 43 -8.95 -12.46 4.07
N LYS A 44 -9.26 -13.27 3.06
CA LYS A 44 -10.25 -14.35 3.19
C LYS A 44 -9.70 -15.59 3.90
N ASN A 45 -8.40 -15.73 3.93
CA ASN A 45 -7.76 -16.88 4.54
C ASN A 45 -6.90 -16.40 5.70
N ASP A 46 -7.31 -16.74 6.92
CA ASP A 46 -6.62 -16.27 8.11
C ASP A 46 -5.16 -16.67 8.16
N SER A 47 -4.80 -17.78 7.55
CA SER A 47 -3.39 -18.21 7.54
C SER A 47 -2.49 -17.26 6.78
N LEU A 48 -3.05 -16.42 5.90
CA LEU A 48 -2.27 -15.45 5.15
C LEU A 48 -1.95 -14.20 5.97
N LYS A 49 -2.71 -13.93 7.02
CA LYS A 49 -2.60 -12.68 7.77
C LYS A 49 -1.22 -12.49 8.40
N GLN A 50 -0.58 -13.56 8.77
CA GLN A 50 0.69 -13.51 9.47
C GLN A 50 1.91 -13.64 8.57
N ILE A 51 1.72 -13.70 7.26
CA ILE A 51 2.85 -13.78 6.33
C ILE A 51 3.65 -12.48 6.43
N PRO A 52 4.95 -12.57 6.72
CA PRO A 52 5.77 -11.38 6.85
C PRO A 52 6.30 -10.93 5.50
N TYR A 53 6.42 -9.62 5.33
CA TYR A 53 7.01 -9.02 4.15
C TYR A 53 8.11 -8.06 4.55
N HIS A 54 9.12 -7.99 3.70
CA HIS A 54 10.24 -7.08 3.90
C HIS A 54 10.47 -6.35 2.57
N MET A 55 9.86 -5.19 2.42
CA MET A 55 9.85 -4.45 1.16
C MET A 55 9.82 -2.96 1.42
N ALA A 56 10.29 -2.20 0.44
CA ALA A 56 10.21 -0.75 0.49
C ALA A 56 9.63 -0.25 -0.82
N PHE A 57 8.72 0.69 -0.72
CA PHE A 57 8.09 1.34 -1.87
C PHE A 57 8.29 2.84 -1.69
N VAL A 58 9.21 3.42 -2.45
CA VAL A 58 9.61 4.81 -2.24
C VAL A 58 9.45 5.66 -3.48
N ASN A 59 8.88 5.12 -4.54
CA ASN A 59 8.73 5.81 -5.81
C ASN A 59 7.29 6.17 -6.12
N ASN A 60 6.48 6.37 -5.09
CA ASN A 60 5.08 6.71 -5.24
C ASN A 60 4.33 5.65 -6.06
N GLU A 61 4.61 4.39 -5.79
CA GLU A 61 3.99 3.29 -6.51
C GLU A 61 2.47 3.30 -6.31
N THR A 62 1.75 2.85 -7.33
CA THR A 62 0.31 2.71 -7.22
C THR A 62 -0.03 1.50 -6.34
N LEU A 63 -1.29 1.44 -5.90
CA LEU A 63 -1.73 0.29 -5.12
C LEU A 63 -1.55 -1.01 -5.91
N ASP A 64 -1.88 -1.00 -7.20
CA ASP A 64 -1.71 -2.19 -8.02
C ASP A 64 -0.24 -2.60 -8.14
N ASP A 65 0.66 -1.63 -8.23
CA ASP A 65 2.10 -1.92 -8.26
C ASP A 65 2.55 -2.58 -6.97
N ILE A 66 2.07 -2.07 -5.83
CA ILE A 66 2.42 -2.63 -4.52
C ILE A 66 1.91 -4.06 -4.39
N LEU A 67 0.65 -4.27 -4.75
CA LEU A 67 0.05 -5.60 -4.65
C LEU A 67 0.75 -6.59 -5.57
N SER A 68 1.10 -6.15 -6.78
CA SER A 68 1.83 -7.00 -7.72
C SER A 68 3.20 -7.38 -7.20
N ALA A 69 3.90 -6.43 -6.61
CA ALA A 69 5.24 -6.68 -6.05
C ALA A 69 5.16 -7.66 -4.87
N MET A 70 4.14 -7.51 -4.04
CA MET A 70 3.96 -8.42 -2.90
C MET A 70 3.59 -9.83 -3.34
N ASN A 71 3.09 -9.99 -4.56
CA ASN A 71 2.64 -11.28 -5.08
C ASN A 71 3.52 -11.79 -6.22
N LEU A 72 4.81 -11.41 -6.23
CA LEU A 72 5.72 -11.83 -7.30
C LEU A 72 5.84 -13.35 -7.40
N ASP A 73 5.77 -14.05 -6.29
CA ASP A 73 5.87 -15.49 -6.28
C ASP A 73 4.54 -16.18 -6.62
N GLY A 74 3.48 -15.41 -6.80
CA GLY A 74 2.17 -15.95 -7.13
C GLY A 74 1.49 -16.70 -6.00
N TYR A 75 1.96 -16.50 -4.78
CA TYR A 75 1.43 -17.21 -3.62
C TYR A 75 0.02 -16.78 -3.24
N LEU A 76 -0.33 -15.54 -3.53
CA LEU A 76 -1.62 -14.98 -3.20
C LEU A 76 -2.52 -14.96 -4.44
N THR A 77 -3.82 -15.07 -4.22
CA THR A 77 -4.81 -14.77 -5.23
C THR A 77 -5.46 -13.46 -4.84
N ILE A 78 -5.32 -12.45 -5.67
CA ILE A 78 -5.82 -11.11 -5.39
C ILE A 78 -6.90 -10.78 -6.41
N LYS A 79 -8.09 -10.45 -5.91
CA LYS A 79 -9.20 -10.02 -6.76
C LYS A 79 -9.58 -8.62 -6.36
N ARG A 80 -9.67 -7.74 -7.35
CA ARG A 80 -10.03 -6.35 -7.11
C ARG A 80 -11.29 -5.99 -7.89
N ASP A 81 -12.25 -5.40 -7.18
CA ASP A 81 -13.46 -4.88 -7.78
C ASP A 81 -13.64 -3.46 -7.24
N GLY A 82 -13.17 -2.47 -8.02
CA GLY A 82 -13.20 -1.09 -7.58
C GLY A 82 -12.38 -0.89 -6.31
N LYS A 83 -13.05 -0.53 -5.24
CA LYS A 83 -12.40 -0.28 -3.94
C LYS A 83 -12.36 -1.51 -3.04
N ILE A 84 -12.89 -2.62 -3.49
CA ILE A 84 -12.90 -3.84 -2.70
C ILE A 84 -11.84 -4.78 -3.25
N ILE A 85 -10.92 -5.19 -2.37
CA ILE A 85 -9.82 -6.08 -2.73
C ILE A 85 -9.91 -7.30 -1.85
N GLU A 86 -9.98 -8.47 -2.46
CA GLU A 86 -10.02 -9.73 -1.72
C GLU A 86 -8.74 -10.49 -1.94
N ILE A 87 -8.15 -10.98 -0.86
CA ILE A 87 -6.91 -11.75 -0.90
C ILE A 87 -7.20 -13.15 -0.35
N TYR A 88 -6.87 -14.16 -1.15
CA TYR A 88 -7.07 -15.55 -0.78
C TYR A 88 -5.76 -16.26 -0.57
#